data_70ca3e0cbc411d140a3b40f786a63a11
#
_entry.id   70ca3e0cbc411d140a3b40f786a63a11
#
_cell.length_a   1.000
_cell.length_b   1.000
_cell.length_c   1.000
_cell.angle_alpha   90.00
_cell.angle_beta   90.00
_cell.angle_gamma   90.00
#
_symmetry.space_group_name_H-M   'P 1'
#
loop_
_entity.id
_entity.type
_entity.pdbx_description
1 polymer ?
#
loop_
_entity_poly.entity_id
_entity_poly.type
_entity_poly.pdbx_seq_one_letter_code
_entity_poly.pdbx_strand_id
1 'polypeptide(L)'
;NVLDRVYDTYGSRKPIIVSESGCSYFSVKKQTDITDFVVKQMKDYYTYLPIKYPNLKMAVLFDREDAGGRQFLLSRNSAVLKAYKSGITSSPRFISDPSSQPPAVYYSELENWYTVPAAKVELCSYISEPLNLVDYVIYTVNGVPTTSYSIPYTVSADFSAQAGKTVTVNVQAFRNDMVVSQETFYLQVTQ
;
A
#
# COMPACT_ATOMS: atom_id res chain seq x y z
N ASN A 1 3.56 3.84 -13.45
CA ASN A 1 3.75 2.37 -13.34
C ASN A 1 2.85 1.68 -14.38
N VAL A 2 3.24 0.47 -14.84
CA VAL A 2 2.47 -0.26 -15.89
C VAL A 2 1.12 -0.72 -15.35
N LEU A 3 1.09 -1.18 -14.09
CA LEU A 3 -0.15 -1.65 -13.48
C LEU A 3 -1.17 -0.53 -13.30
N ASP A 4 -0.75 0.69 -12.97
CA ASP A 4 -1.65 1.86 -12.91
C ASP A 4 -2.36 2.05 -14.24
N ARG A 5 -1.62 2.10 -15.35
CA ARG A 5 -2.19 2.31 -16.69
C ARG A 5 -3.19 1.22 -17.09
N VAL A 6 -2.88 -0.04 -16.78
CA VAL A 6 -3.79 -1.17 -17.06
C VAL A 6 -5.03 -1.07 -16.18
N TYR A 7 -4.85 -0.75 -14.89
CA TYR A 7 -5.95 -0.64 -13.94
C TYR A 7 -6.89 0.51 -14.28
N ASP A 8 -6.37 1.70 -14.59
CA ASP A 8 -7.16 2.87 -14.99
C ASP A 8 -7.96 2.62 -16.26
N THR A 9 -7.38 1.84 -17.19
CA THR A 9 -8.07 1.52 -18.45
C THR A 9 -9.15 0.45 -18.31
N TYR A 10 -8.92 -0.57 -17.49
CA TYR A 10 -9.75 -1.77 -17.47
C TYR A 10 -10.36 -2.12 -16.11
N GLY A 11 -9.82 -1.62 -15.00
CA GLY A 11 -10.18 -2.06 -13.65
C GLY A 11 -11.65 -1.85 -13.27
N SER A 12 -12.32 -0.84 -13.83
CA SER A 12 -13.77 -0.63 -13.65
C SER A 12 -14.66 -1.61 -14.42
N ARG A 13 -14.12 -2.28 -15.44
CA ARG A 13 -14.89 -3.11 -16.39
C ARG A 13 -14.52 -4.58 -16.38
N LYS A 14 -13.29 -4.90 -15.94
CA LYS A 14 -12.74 -6.26 -15.99
C LYS A 14 -11.98 -6.58 -14.71
N PRO A 15 -12.04 -7.84 -14.23
CA PRO A 15 -11.13 -8.30 -13.18
C PRO A 15 -9.69 -8.27 -13.71
N ILE A 16 -8.77 -7.78 -12.89
CA ILE A 16 -7.35 -7.72 -13.22
C ILE A 16 -6.62 -8.86 -12.52
N ILE A 17 -5.68 -9.48 -13.23
CA ILE A 17 -4.79 -10.51 -12.73
C ILE A 17 -3.35 -10.09 -13.04
N VAL A 18 -2.48 -10.15 -12.05
CA VAL A 18 -1.04 -10.09 -12.23
C VAL A 18 -0.53 -11.52 -12.37
N SER A 19 -0.20 -11.92 -13.59
CA SER A 19 0.19 -13.31 -13.92
C SER A 19 1.58 -13.69 -13.38
N GLU A 20 2.47 -12.70 -13.23
CA GLU A 20 3.77 -12.86 -12.61
C GLU A 20 4.15 -11.64 -11.81
N SER A 21 4.57 -11.84 -10.57
CA SER A 21 5.14 -10.82 -9.70
C SER A 21 6.30 -11.41 -8.92
N GLY A 22 7.25 -10.59 -8.52
CA GLY A 22 8.39 -11.03 -7.75
C GLY A 22 9.62 -10.23 -8.11
N CYS A 23 10.62 -10.34 -7.25
CA CYS A 23 11.86 -9.63 -7.41
C CYS A 23 13.04 -10.58 -7.12
N SER A 24 14.02 -10.62 -8.00
CA SER A 24 15.26 -11.35 -7.73
C SER A 24 16.03 -10.67 -6.60
N TYR A 25 16.44 -11.42 -5.59
CA TYR A 25 17.27 -10.90 -4.50
C TYR A 25 18.78 -10.95 -4.81
N PHE A 26 19.14 -11.28 -6.06
CA PHE A 26 20.51 -11.23 -6.54
C PHE A 26 20.59 -10.44 -7.85
N SER A 27 21.47 -9.42 -7.88
CA SER A 27 21.74 -8.62 -9.08
C SER A 27 22.82 -9.26 -9.92
N VAL A 28 22.43 -9.92 -11.01
CA VAL A 28 23.37 -10.53 -11.97
C VAL A 28 24.32 -9.49 -12.57
N LYS A 29 23.82 -8.29 -12.89
CA LYS A 29 24.63 -7.20 -13.47
C LYS A 29 25.72 -6.71 -12.51
N LYS A 30 25.40 -6.59 -11.21
CA LYS A 30 26.32 -6.10 -10.18
C LYS A 30 27.03 -7.23 -9.42
N GLN A 31 26.67 -8.50 -9.66
CA GLN A 31 27.15 -9.67 -8.94
C GLN A 31 27.05 -9.48 -7.42
N THR A 32 25.90 -8.99 -6.94
CA THR A 32 25.71 -8.67 -5.53
C THR A 32 24.33 -9.08 -5.03
N ASP A 33 24.27 -9.43 -3.76
CA ASP A 33 23.03 -9.62 -3.02
C ASP A 33 22.31 -8.29 -2.86
N ILE A 34 20.99 -8.27 -3.10
CA ILE A 34 20.12 -7.10 -2.95
C ILE A 34 18.90 -7.44 -2.09
N THR A 35 19.06 -8.38 -1.17
CA THR A 35 17.98 -8.85 -0.29
C THR A 35 17.27 -7.71 0.43
N ASP A 36 17.99 -6.74 0.99
CA ASP A 36 17.38 -5.62 1.72
C ASP A 36 16.45 -4.77 0.84
N PHE A 37 16.86 -4.54 -0.41
CA PHE A 37 16.01 -3.87 -1.38
C PHE A 37 14.75 -4.69 -1.67
N VAL A 38 14.90 -6.01 -1.90
CA VAL A 38 13.78 -6.89 -2.23
C VAL A 38 12.82 -7.05 -1.06
N VAL A 39 13.30 -7.12 0.17
CA VAL A 39 12.48 -7.14 1.39
C VAL A 39 11.56 -5.93 1.44
N LYS A 40 12.07 -4.73 1.19
CA LYS A 40 11.27 -3.51 1.12
C LYS A 40 10.25 -3.58 -0.02
N GLN A 41 10.67 -3.93 -1.23
CA GLN A 41 9.79 -4.02 -2.40
C GLN A 41 8.66 -5.04 -2.20
N MET A 42 8.95 -6.22 -1.64
CA MET A 42 7.93 -7.23 -1.33
C MET A 42 6.90 -6.72 -0.33
N LYS A 43 7.37 -6.10 0.73
CA LYS A 43 6.49 -5.54 1.75
C LYS A 43 5.59 -4.43 1.17
N ASP A 44 6.17 -3.49 0.44
CA ASP A 44 5.42 -2.40 -0.21
C ASP A 44 4.40 -2.94 -1.20
N TYR A 45 4.82 -3.80 -2.11
CA TYR A 45 3.98 -4.32 -3.17
C TYR A 45 2.75 -5.03 -2.61
N TYR A 46 2.92 -6.01 -1.73
CA TYR A 46 1.80 -6.80 -1.20
C TYR A 46 0.95 -6.04 -0.18
N THR A 47 1.50 -5.03 0.50
CA THR A 47 0.72 -4.18 1.41
C THR A 47 -0.20 -3.23 0.62
N TYR A 48 0.33 -2.59 -0.43
CA TYR A 48 -0.45 -1.60 -1.18
C TYR A 48 -1.32 -2.20 -2.30
N LEU A 49 -1.01 -3.41 -2.77
CA LEU A 49 -1.75 -4.04 -3.86
C LEU A 49 -3.27 -4.09 -3.62
N PRO A 50 -3.77 -4.58 -2.46
CA PRO A 50 -5.20 -4.62 -2.19
C PRO A 50 -5.82 -3.24 -1.88
N ILE A 51 -5.02 -2.27 -1.48
CA ILE A 51 -5.47 -0.90 -1.18
C ILE A 51 -5.67 -0.15 -2.49
N LYS A 52 -4.63 -0.13 -3.34
CA LYS A 52 -4.61 0.68 -4.57
C LYS A 52 -5.44 0.06 -5.71
N TYR A 53 -5.58 -1.27 -5.74
CA TYR A 53 -6.23 -1.96 -6.84
C TYR A 53 -7.36 -2.89 -6.36
N PRO A 54 -8.50 -2.33 -5.91
CA PRO A 54 -9.60 -3.12 -5.34
C PRO A 54 -10.20 -4.16 -6.30
N ASN A 55 -10.09 -4.00 -7.62
CA ASN A 55 -10.54 -4.97 -8.62
C ASN A 55 -9.45 -5.95 -9.09
N LEU A 56 -8.26 -5.88 -8.51
CA LEU A 56 -7.25 -6.91 -8.72
C LEU A 56 -7.68 -8.18 -7.96
N LYS A 57 -7.82 -9.28 -8.67
CA LYS A 57 -8.38 -10.54 -8.14
C LYS A 57 -7.30 -11.58 -7.83
N MET A 58 -6.15 -11.47 -8.45
CA MET A 58 -5.05 -12.41 -8.24
C MET A 58 -3.70 -11.75 -8.54
N ALA A 59 -2.71 -12.06 -7.71
CA ALA A 59 -1.30 -11.81 -8.01
C ALA A 59 -0.52 -13.11 -7.83
N VAL A 60 0.10 -13.58 -8.92
CA VAL A 60 0.89 -14.80 -8.90
C VAL A 60 2.34 -14.45 -8.60
N LEU A 61 2.91 -15.06 -7.57
CA LEU A 61 4.32 -14.89 -7.24
C LEU A 61 5.16 -15.81 -8.12
N PHE A 62 6.21 -15.25 -8.72
CA PHE A 62 7.24 -16.01 -9.40
C PHE A 62 8.24 -16.55 -8.37
N ASP A 63 8.09 -17.83 -8.03
CA ASP A 63 8.87 -18.53 -6.99
C ASP A 63 9.58 -19.74 -7.60
N ARG A 64 10.67 -19.48 -8.33
CA ARG A 64 11.48 -20.54 -8.95
C ARG A 64 12.94 -20.13 -9.12
N GLU A 65 13.80 -21.11 -9.37
CA GLU A 65 15.14 -20.83 -9.87
C GLU A 65 15.10 -20.39 -11.32
N ASP A 66 15.88 -19.36 -11.64
CA ASP A 66 16.11 -18.91 -13.01
C ASP A 66 17.48 -19.41 -13.49
N ALA A 67 17.52 -19.94 -14.70
CA ALA A 67 18.77 -20.37 -15.37
C ALA A 67 19.74 -19.21 -15.66
N GLY A 68 19.28 -17.94 -15.60
CA GLY A 68 20.09 -16.75 -15.83
C GLY A 68 20.91 -16.26 -14.62
N GLY A 69 21.03 -17.05 -13.56
CA GLY A 69 21.75 -16.68 -12.33
C GLY A 69 20.96 -15.75 -11.40
N ARG A 70 19.73 -15.40 -11.74
CA ARG A 70 18.82 -14.70 -10.87
C ARG A 70 18.29 -15.60 -9.77
N GLN A 71 17.90 -15.03 -8.65
CA GLN A 71 17.44 -15.79 -7.48
C GLN A 71 16.09 -15.26 -7.02
N PHE A 72 15.04 -16.05 -7.26
CA PHE A 72 13.66 -15.71 -6.90
C PHE A 72 13.09 -16.66 -5.83
N LEU A 73 13.73 -17.80 -5.59
CA LEU A 73 13.18 -18.89 -4.76
C LEU A 73 13.10 -18.47 -3.29
N LEU A 74 11.89 -18.26 -2.78
CA LEU A 74 11.63 -17.78 -1.41
C LEU A 74 12.20 -18.72 -0.33
N SER A 75 12.18 -20.03 -0.58
CA SER A 75 12.72 -21.04 0.37
C SER A 75 14.22 -20.90 0.62
N ARG A 76 14.96 -20.19 -0.25
CA ARG A 76 16.40 -19.94 -0.10
C ARG A 76 16.73 -18.59 0.56
N ASN A 77 15.73 -17.74 0.80
CA ASN A 77 15.94 -16.45 1.44
C ASN A 77 14.85 -16.18 2.49
N SER A 78 15.17 -16.48 3.75
CA SER A 78 14.24 -16.37 4.87
C SER A 78 13.73 -14.94 5.10
N ALA A 79 14.55 -13.92 4.81
CA ALA A 79 14.17 -12.52 4.97
C ALA A 79 13.11 -12.12 3.91
N VAL A 80 13.31 -12.50 2.65
CA VAL A 80 12.35 -12.26 1.57
C VAL A 80 11.06 -13.05 1.80
N LEU A 81 11.15 -14.31 2.23
CA LEU A 81 9.98 -15.13 2.60
C LEU A 81 9.18 -14.48 3.74
N LYS A 82 9.85 -13.97 4.77
CA LYS A 82 9.20 -13.27 5.89
C LYS A 82 8.50 -11.99 5.41
N ALA A 83 9.15 -11.21 4.54
CA ALA A 83 8.56 -9.99 3.97
C ALA A 83 7.32 -10.29 3.13
N TYR A 84 7.39 -11.33 2.27
CA TYR A 84 6.23 -11.81 1.51
C TYR A 84 5.06 -12.20 2.42
N LYS A 85 5.31 -13.07 3.42
CA LYS A 85 4.29 -13.49 4.38
C LYS A 85 3.67 -12.30 5.11
N SER A 86 4.49 -11.37 5.58
CA SER A 86 4.01 -10.16 6.24
C SER A 86 3.13 -9.31 5.33
N GLY A 87 3.50 -9.16 4.05
CA GLY A 87 2.71 -8.43 3.07
C GLY A 87 1.34 -9.05 2.83
N ILE A 88 1.27 -10.36 2.55
CA ILE A 88 -0.02 -11.04 2.30
C ILE A 88 -0.91 -11.16 3.53
N THR A 89 -0.35 -11.10 4.75
CA THR A 89 -1.14 -11.11 5.99
C THR A 89 -1.53 -9.71 6.46
N SER A 90 -1.04 -8.66 5.80
CA SER A 90 -1.36 -7.27 6.14
C SER A 90 -2.78 -6.85 5.79
N SER A 91 -3.46 -7.61 4.93
CA SER A 91 -4.83 -7.30 4.50
C SER A 91 -5.69 -8.55 4.49
N PRO A 92 -6.92 -8.49 5.04
CA PRO A 92 -7.89 -9.58 4.97
C PRO A 92 -8.38 -9.89 3.55
N ARG A 93 -8.00 -9.08 2.57
CA ARG A 93 -8.33 -9.32 1.16
C ARG A 93 -7.48 -10.41 0.51
N PHE A 94 -6.34 -10.76 1.10
CA PHE A 94 -5.60 -11.97 0.70
C PHE A 94 -6.24 -13.17 1.38
N ILE A 95 -6.99 -13.95 0.63
CA ILE A 95 -7.71 -15.14 1.11
C ILE A 95 -6.85 -16.39 0.93
N SER A 96 -6.83 -17.27 1.92
CA SER A 96 -6.17 -18.57 1.86
C SER A 96 -7.09 -19.68 1.33
N ASP A 97 -8.40 -19.50 1.42
CA ASP A 97 -9.42 -20.41 0.93
C ASP A 97 -10.15 -19.78 -0.26
N PRO A 98 -10.03 -20.31 -1.48
CA PRO A 98 -10.71 -19.77 -2.67
C PRO A 98 -12.24 -19.79 -2.59
N SER A 99 -12.81 -20.58 -1.70
CA SER A 99 -14.27 -20.59 -1.47
C SER A 99 -14.75 -19.46 -0.56
N SER A 100 -13.83 -18.83 0.17
CA SER A 100 -14.16 -17.70 1.04
C SER A 100 -14.37 -16.41 0.23
N GLN A 101 -15.21 -15.52 0.75
CA GLN A 101 -15.40 -14.20 0.19
C GLN A 101 -14.50 -13.21 0.93
N PRO A 102 -13.68 -12.41 0.24
CA PRO A 102 -12.92 -11.36 0.89
C PRO A 102 -13.89 -10.31 1.47
N PRO A 103 -13.55 -9.70 2.60
CA PRO A 103 -14.36 -8.62 3.15
C PRO A 103 -14.48 -7.47 2.15
N ALA A 104 -15.64 -6.84 2.10
CA ALA A 104 -15.91 -5.68 1.24
C ALA A 104 -15.29 -4.40 1.82
N VAL A 105 -14.01 -4.41 2.11
CA VAL A 105 -13.25 -3.22 2.52
C VAL A 105 -12.59 -2.64 1.28
N TYR A 106 -13.03 -1.45 0.91
CA TYR A 106 -12.47 -0.72 -0.22
C TYR A 106 -11.93 0.61 0.28
N TYR A 107 -10.71 0.94 -0.16
CA TYR A 107 -10.19 2.29 -0.01
C TYR A 107 -10.56 3.09 -1.26
N SER A 108 -10.97 4.32 -1.04
CA SER A 108 -11.17 5.30 -2.11
C SER A 108 -10.04 6.32 -2.05
N GLU A 109 -9.57 6.78 -3.20
CA GLU A 109 -8.63 7.89 -3.25
C GLU A 109 -9.29 9.14 -2.66
N LEU A 110 -8.56 9.83 -1.81
CA LEU A 110 -9.05 11.03 -1.15
C LEU A 110 -8.90 12.22 -2.08
N GLU A 111 -10.00 12.90 -2.33
CA GLU A 111 -10.04 14.13 -3.13
C GLU A 111 -10.60 15.28 -2.30
N ASN A 112 -10.35 16.52 -2.74
CA ASN A 112 -10.96 17.68 -2.12
C ASN A 112 -12.49 17.63 -2.25
N TRP A 113 -13.17 17.98 -1.18
CA TRP A 113 -14.64 17.97 -1.05
C TRP A 113 -15.25 16.56 -1.04
N TYR A 114 -14.41 15.54 -0.88
CA TYR A 114 -14.90 14.18 -0.67
C TYR A 114 -15.75 14.09 0.59
N THR A 115 -16.85 13.33 0.52
CA THR A 115 -17.76 13.16 1.64
C THR A 115 -17.36 11.95 2.48
N VAL A 116 -17.15 12.17 3.78
CA VAL A 116 -16.82 11.13 4.76
C VAL A 116 -17.92 11.00 5.81
N PRO A 117 -18.16 9.82 6.39
CA PRO A 117 -19.14 9.65 7.44
C PRO A 117 -18.73 10.37 8.74
N ALA A 118 -19.72 10.79 9.55
CA ALA A 118 -19.52 11.26 10.93
C ALA A 118 -19.19 10.09 11.86
N ALA A 119 -18.06 9.43 11.63
CA ALA A 119 -17.61 8.22 12.32
C ALA A 119 -16.10 8.14 12.34
N LYS A 120 -15.55 7.07 12.91
CA LYS A 120 -14.15 6.73 12.76
C LYS A 120 -13.87 6.24 11.35
N VAL A 121 -12.92 6.85 10.67
CA VAL A 121 -12.46 6.51 9.32
C VAL A 121 -10.99 6.17 9.37
N GLU A 122 -10.60 5.10 8.70
CA GLU A 122 -9.20 4.76 8.49
C GLU A 122 -8.67 5.55 7.30
N LEU A 123 -7.61 6.30 7.53
CA LEU A 123 -6.83 6.98 6.49
C LEU A 123 -5.52 6.24 6.31
N CYS A 124 -5.10 6.04 5.05
CA CYS A 124 -3.79 5.48 4.74
C CYS A 124 -3.12 6.26 3.62
N SER A 125 -1.78 6.23 3.58
CA SER A 125 -1.00 6.90 2.53
C SER A 125 -0.28 5.90 1.66
N TYR A 126 -0.49 5.99 0.35
CA TYR A 126 0.36 5.33 -0.63
C TYR A 126 1.47 6.30 -1.05
N ILE A 127 2.71 5.90 -0.80
CA ILE A 127 3.88 6.70 -1.15
C ILE A 127 4.64 5.98 -2.25
N SER A 128 4.65 6.58 -3.45
CA SER A 128 5.36 6.04 -4.62
C SER A 128 6.83 6.46 -4.60
N GLU A 129 7.62 5.77 -3.79
CA GLU A 129 9.05 6.02 -3.67
C GLU A 129 9.80 4.68 -3.78
N PRO A 130 10.63 4.50 -4.84
CA PRO A 130 11.23 3.19 -5.16
C PRO A 130 12.11 2.59 -4.08
N LEU A 131 12.70 3.42 -3.22
CA LEU A 131 13.58 2.97 -2.15
C LEU A 131 12.89 2.88 -0.79
N ASN A 132 11.62 3.30 -0.70
CA ASN A 132 10.85 3.40 0.54
C ASN A 132 11.67 4.05 1.66
N LEU A 133 12.05 5.30 1.43
CA LEU A 133 12.91 6.07 2.34
C LEU A 133 12.11 7.01 3.24
N VAL A 134 10.79 6.88 3.27
CA VAL A 134 9.92 7.62 4.20
C VAL A 134 10.00 6.97 5.59
N ASP A 135 10.31 7.76 6.59
CA ASP A 135 10.44 7.28 7.96
C ASP A 135 9.09 7.23 8.67
N TYR A 136 8.26 8.25 8.45
CA TYR A 136 6.92 8.35 9.03
C TYR A 136 6.03 9.33 8.26
N VAL A 137 4.72 9.25 8.53
CA VAL A 137 3.70 10.16 7.99
C VAL A 137 2.93 10.77 9.15
N ILE A 138 2.73 12.09 9.11
CA ILE A 138 1.88 12.81 10.06
C ILE A 138 0.59 13.21 9.35
N TYR A 139 -0.53 12.82 9.95
CA TYR A 139 -1.86 13.30 9.58
C TYR A 139 -2.31 14.33 10.59
N THR A 140 -2.61 15.54 10.15
CA THR A 140 -3.17 16.59 10.98
C THR A 140 -4.63 16.79 10.61
N VAL A 141 -5.54 16.33 11.45
CA VAL A 141 -6.99 16.47 11.26
C VAL A 141 -7.51 17.60 12.13
N ASN A 142 -8.01 18.68 11.53
CA ASN A 142 -8.45 19.88 12.24
C ASN A 142 -7.43 20.39 13.28
N GLY A 143 -6.15 20.38 12.93
CA GLY A 143 -5.07 20.83 13.79
C GLY A 143 -4.55 19.80 14.80
N VAL A 144 -5.13 18.60 14.89
CA VAL A 144 -4.68 17.51 15.77
C VAL A 144 -3.80 16.54 14.99
N PRO A 145 -2.49 16.45 15.30
CA PRO A 145 -1.58 15.56 14.58
C PRO A 145 -1.63 14.13 15.13
N THR A 146 -1.51 13.16 14.23
CA THR A 146 -1.31 11.74 14.54
C THR A 146 -0.23 11.18 13.61
N THR A 147 0.74 10.45 14.17
CA THR A 147 1.89 9.93 13.41
C THR A 147 1.77 8.43 13.16
N SER A 148 2.12 8.00 11.96
CA SER A 148 2.25 6.61 11.57
C SER A 148 3.66 6.29 11.05
N TYR A 149 4.29 5.22 11.57
CA TYR A 149 5.70 4.86 11.31
C TYR A 149 5.87 3.65 10.39
N SER A 150 4.80 3.05 9.95
CA SER A 150 4.88 1.83 9.13
C SER A 150 3.85 1.83 8.01
N ILE A 151 4.26 1.31 6.85
CA ILE A 151 3.35 1.13 5.72
C ILE A 151 2.17 0.20 6.11
N PRO A 152 0.95 0.55 5.67
CA PRO A 152 0.56 1.61 4.73
C PRO A 152 0.37 3.00 5.36
N TYR A 153 1.07 3.31 6.44
CA TYR A 153 0.99 4.58 7.18
C TYR A 153 -0.45 4.93 7.57
N THR A 154 -1.12 3.98 8.19
CA THR A 154 -2.53 4.08 8.55
C THR A 154 -2.73 4.82 9.86
N VAL A 155 -3.77 5.65 9.93
CA VAL A 155 -4.28 6.26 11.17
C VAL A 155 -5.80 6.16 11.22
N SER A 156 -6.36 6.14 12.43
CA SER A 156 -7.80 6.23 12.64
C SER A 156 -8.17 7.68 12.96
N ALA A 157 -8.88 8.34 12.05
CA ALA A 157 -9.42 9.69 12.22
C ALA A 157 -10.87 9.62 12.70
N ASP A 158 -11.20 10.33 13.78
CA ASP A 158 -12.56 10.36 14.32
C ASP A 158 -13.28 11.65 13.90
N PHE A 159 -14.27 11.52 13.02
CA PHE A 159 -15.10 12.60 12.52
C PHE A 159 -16.47 12.70 13.22
N SER A 160 -16.76 11.90 14.23
CA SER A 160 -18.09 11.81 14.88
C SER A 160 -18.59 13.17 15.45
N ALA A 161 -17.68 14.01 15.95
CA ALA A 161 -18.00 15.36 16.45
C ALA A 161 -18.04 16.43 15.37
N GLN A 162 -17.87 16.07 14.09
CA GLN A 162 -17.75 17.01 12.98
C GLN A 162 -18.92 16.93 12.00
N ALA A 163 -20.01 16.26 12.36
CA ALA A 163 -21.19 16.12 11.49
C ALA A 163 -21.63 17.46 10.89
N GLY A 164 -21.87 17.47 9.59
CA GLY A 164 -22.28 18.65 8.81
C GLY A 164 -21.22 19.74 8.62
N LYS A 165 -19.96 19.48 9.03
CA LYS A 165 -18.87 20.47 8.91
C LYS A 165 -17.89 20.08 7.81
N THR A 166 -17.13 21.10 7.38
CA THR A 166 -15.90 20.88 6.60
C THR A 166 -14.73 20.66 7.55
N VAL A 167 -13.94 19.61 7.29
CA VAL A 167 -12.73 19.31 8.04
C VAL A 167 -11.51 19.41 7.12
N THR A 168 -10.38 19.82 7.70
CA THR A 168 -9.09 19.85 7.00
C THR A 168 -8.26 18.63 7.42
N VAL A 169 -7.73 17.91 6.45
CA VAL A 169 -6.76 16.83 6.64
C VAL A 169 -5.48 17.23 5.93
N ASN A 170 -4.43 17.50 6.69
CA ASN A 170 -3.08 17.70 6.15
C ASN A 170 -2.28 16.43 6.35
N VAL A 171 -1.60 15.97 5.30
CA VAL A 171 -0.78 14.75 5.29
C VAL A 171 0.64 15.12 4.92
N GLN A 172 1.60 14.81 5.77
CA GLN A 172 3.01 15.11 5.55
C GLN A 172 3.84 13.84 5.69
N ALA A 173 4.65 13.52 4.68
CA ALA A 173 5.63 12.45 4.71
C ALA A 173 7.02 13.00 5.07
N PHE A 174 7.72 12.30 5.96
CA PHE A 174 9.01 12.74 6.50
C PHE A 174 10.12 11.73 6.19
N ARG A 175 11.30 12.28 5.94
CA ARG A 175 12.57 11.56 5.85
C ARG A 175 13.66 12.36 6.53
N ASN A 176 14.36 11.75 7.50
CA ASN A 176 15.37 12.43 8.33
C ASN A 176 14.82 13.75 8.93
N ASP A 177 13.60 13.70 9.47
CA ASP A 177 12.84 14.82 10.02
C ASP A 177 12.55 15.99 9.05
N MET A 178 12.79 15.80 7.76
CA MET A 178 12.43 16.77 6.72
C MET A 178 11.15 16.31 5.99
N VAL A 179 10.26 17.27 5.72
CA VAL A 179 9.07 17.02 4.88
C VAL A 179 9.53 16.76 3.45
N VAL A 180 9.20 15.58 2.92
CA VAL A 180 9.51 15.17 1.54
C VAL A 180 8.30 15.20 0.62
N SER A 181 7.09 15.15 1.20
CA SER A 181 5.82 15.32 0.48
C SER A 181 4.77 15.87 1.42
N GLN A 182 3.85 16.66 0.89
CA GLN A 182 2.74 17.21 1.66
C GLN A 182 1.53 17.40 0.77
N GLU A 183 0.36 17.03 1.31
CA GLU A 183 -0.94 17.28 0.69
C GLU A 183 -1.94 17.77 1.73
N THR A 184 -2.94 18.55 1.29
CA THR A 184 -4.02 19.05 2.15
C THR A 184 -5.35 18.81 1.46
N PHE A 185 -6.28 18.21 2.19
CA PHE A 185 -7.63 17.89 1.73
C PHE A 185 -8.66 18.61 2.59
N TYR A 186 -9.72 19.06 1.95
CA TYR A 186 -10.93 19.61 2.58
C TYR A 186 -12.04 18.60 2.40
N LEU A 187 -12.57 18.04 3.48
CA LEU A 187 -13.58 16.99 3.46
C LEU A 187 -14.90 17.49 3.99
N GLN A 188 -16.00 17.00 3.43
CA GLN A 188 -17.35 17.21 3.96
C GLN A 188 -17.73 16.04 4.86
N VAL A 189 -18.09 16.31 6.11
CA VAL A 189 -18.58 15.25 7.01
C VAL A 189 -20.10 15.19 6.89
N THR A 190 -20.65 13.99 6.64
CA THR A 190 -22.12 13.79 6.58
C THR A 190 -22.80 14.26 7.87
N GLN A 191 -24.09 14.60 7.75
CA GLN A 191 -24.94 14.85 8.91
C GLN A 191 -25.24 13.58 9.68
#